data_8c735b802a485131ed13928ba018d06e
#
_entry.id   8c735b802a485131ed13928ba018d06e
#
_cell.length_a   1.000
_cell.length_b   1.000
_cell.length_c   1.000
_cell.angle_alpha   90.00
_cell.angle_beta   90.00
_cell.angle_gamma   90.00
#
_symmetry.space_group_name_H-M   'P 1'
#
loop_
_entity.id
_entity.type
_entity.pdbx_description
1 polymer ?
#
loop_
_entity_poly.entity_id
_entity_poly.type
_entity_poly.pdbx_seq_one_letter_code
_entity_poly.pdbx_strand_id
1 'polypeptide(L)' 'MMKNLTYRNLMIVIRKIMKKGYDFSTSERLARNIFRDFAACPNGKSIEERISLILTAEEYAAEYVK' A
#
# COMPACT_ATOMS: atom_id res chain seq x y z
N MET A 1 -1.09 3.79 -15.38
CA MET A 1 -0.64 2.60 -14.64
C MET A 1 0.77 2.82 -14.11
N MET A 2 0.99 2.53 -12.83
CA MET A 2 2.31 2.72 -12.23
C MET A 2 3.20 1.53 -12.54
N LYS A 3 4.22 1.78 -13.38
CA LYS A 3 5.17 0.74 -13.77
C LYS A 3 6.52 0.90 -13.09
N ASN A 4 6.82 2.11 -12.61
CA ASN A 4 8.11 2.41 -12.02
C ASN A 4 8.00 2.63 -10.52
N LEU A 5 8.97 2.08 -9.79
CA LEU A 5 9.03 2.24 -8.34
C LEU A 5 9.78 3.52 -7.99
N THR A 6 9.24 4.66 -8.44
CA THR A 6 9.82 5.97 -8.21
C THR A 6 9.25 6.60 -6.94
N TYR A 7 9.97 7.58 -6.41
CA TYR A 7 9.48 8.34 -5.27
C TYR A 7 8.13 8.98 -5.56
N ARG A 8 7.94 9.48 -6.78
CA ARG A 8 6.68 10.09 -7.20
C ARG A 8 5.52 9.10 -7.09
N ASN A 9 5.72 7.88 -7.57
CA ASN A 9 4.69 6.86 -7.50
C ASN A 9 4.45 6.41 -6.07
N LEU A 10 5.51 6.37 -5.25
CA LEU A 10 5.36 6.08 -3.83
C LEU A 10 4.45 7.10 -3.16
N MET A 11 4.65 8.40 -3.44
CA MET A 11 3.81 9.44 -2.88
C MET A 11 2.35 9.32 -3.31
N ILE A 12 2.11 8.91 -4.56
CA ILE A 12 0.75 8.69 -5.04
C ILE A 12 0.07 7.58 -4.22
N VAL A 13 0.78 6.49 -3.97
CA VAL A 13 0.24 5.38 -3.19
C VAL A 13 0.00 5.80 -1.74
N ILE A 14 0.95 6.54 -1.15
CA ILE A 14 0.77 7.06 0.22
C ILE A 14 -0.51 7.88 0.32
N ARG A 15 -0.73 8.78 -0.64
CA ARG A 15 -1.93 9.62 -0.63
C ARG A 15 -3.21 8.81 -0.75
N LYS A 16 -3.21 7.77 -1.57
CA LYS A 16 -4.36 6.90 -1.72
C LYS A 16 -4.70 6.20 -0.40
N ILE A 17 -3.68 5.75 0.31
CA ILE A 17 -3.88 5.09 1.60
C ILE A 17 -4.37 6.10 2.64
N MET A 18 -3.80 7.31 2.66
CA MET A 18 -4.23 8.35 3.58
C MET A 18 -5.71 8.71 3.41
N LYS A 19 -6.21 8.66 2.18
CA LYS A 19 -7.63 8.93 1.92
C LYS A 19 -8.56 7.93 2.59
N LYS A 20 -8.04 6.78 2.98
CA LYS A 20 -8.82 5.78 3.69
C LYS A 20 -8.85 6.00 5.20
N GLY A 21 -8.14 7.03 5.69
CA GLY A 21 -8.16 7.40 7.10
C GLY A 21 -6.90 7.10 7.88
N TYR A 22 -5.85 6.64 7.21
CA TYR A 22 -4.57 6.34 7.86
C TYR A 22 -3.68 7.59 7.88
N ASP A 23 -2.86 7.71 8.92
CA ASP A 23 -1.92 8.83 9.00
C ASP A 23 -0.76 8.63 8.02
N PHE A 24 0.07 9.66 7.87
CA PHE A 24 1.18 9.62 6.92
C PHE A 24 2.17 8.51 7.25
N SER A 25 2.54 8.38 8.51
CA SER A 25 3.53 7.39 8.95
C SER A 25 3.09 5.96 8.60
N THR A 26 1.84 5.63 8.94
CA THR A 26 1.28 4.31 8.63
C THR A 26 1.14 4.12 7.12
N SER A 27 0.66 5.14 6.42
CA SER A 27 0.49 5.08 4.98
C SER A 27 1.82 4.88 4.26
N GLU A 28 2.87 5.54 4.71
CA GLU A 28 4.20 5.38 4.14
C GLU A 28 4.71 3.95 4.35
N ARG A 29 4.56 3.43 5.56
CA ARG A 29 4.99 2.05 5.85
C ARG A 29 4.28 1.04 4.95
N LEU A 30 2.98 1.19 4.81
CA LEU A 30 2.17 0.29 3.98
C LEU A 30 2.55 0.42 2.50
N ALA A 31 2.77 1.64 2.03
CA ALA A 31 3.15 1.88 0.63
C ALA A 31 4.51 1.27 0.32
N ARG A 32 5.48 1.39 1.23
CA ARG A 32 6.79 0.79 1.04
C ARG A 32 6.71 -0.73 0.99
N ASN A 33 5.87 -1.33 1.81
CA ASN A 33 5.65 -2.78 1.78
C ASN A 33 5.04 -3.21 0.44
N ILE A 34 4.07 -2.46 -0.07
CA ILE A 34 3.46 -2.75 -1.36
C ILE A 34 4.51 -2.69 -2.47
N PHE A 35 5.34 -1.67 -2.47
CA PHE A 35 6.37 -1.52 -3.49
C PHE A 35 7.40 -2.62 -3.42
N ARG A 36 7.81 -3.01 -2.22
CA ARG A 36 8.76 -4.10 -2.04
C ARG A 36 8.20 -5.41 -2.59
N ASP A 37 6.95 -5.70 -2.28
CA ASP A 37 6.30 -6.92 -2.77
C ASP A 37 6.13 -6.89 -4.29
N PHE A 38 5.79 -5.72 -4.83
CA PHE A 38 5.66 -5.57 -6.27
C PHE A 38 7.01 -5.76 -6.98
N ALA A 39 8.08 -5.25 -6.41
CA ALA A 39 9.41 -5.42 -6.98
C ALA A 39 9.85 -6.88 -6.96
N ALA A 40 9.48 -7.61 -5.92
CA ALA A 40 9.82 -9.03 -5.79
C ALA A 40 9.01 -9.89 -6.75
N CYS A 41 7.79 -9.49 -7.06
CA CYS A 41 6.89 -10.28 -7.91
C CYS A 41 6.10 -9.37 -8.86
N PRO A 42 6.76 -8.75 -9.86
CA PRO A 42 6.11 -7.76 -10.71
C PRO A 42 5.03 -8.34 -11.62
N ASN A 43 5.07 -9.64 -11.89
CA ASN A 43 4.08 -10.30 -12.74
C ASN A 43 2.88 -10.81 -11.95
N GLY A 44 2.82 -10.51 -10.65
CA GLY A 44 1.69 -10.90 -9.82
C GLY A 44 0.58 -9.86 -9.86
N LYS A 45 0.06 -9.53 -8.68
CA LYS A 45 -1.03 -8.57 -8.57
C LYS A 45 -0.58 -7.16 -8.91
N SER A 46 -1.49 -6.35 -9.44
CA SER A 46 -1.23 -4.94 -9.70
C SER A 46 -1.04 -4.18 -8.38
N ILE A 47 -0.52 -2.95 -8.48
CA ILE A 47 -0.35 -2.10 -7.29
C ILE A 47 -1.71 -1.80 -6.67
N GLU A 48 -2.73 -1.55 -7.49
CA GLU A 48 -4.08 -1.27 -7.00
C GLU A 48 -4.66 -2.46 -6.23
N GLU A 49 -4.46 -3.67 -6.73
CA GLU A 49 -4.90 -4.87 -6.03
C GLU A 49 -4.15 -5.05 -4.71
N ARG A 50 -2.85 -4.75 -4.70
CA ARG A 50 -2.04 -4.86 -3.49
C ARG A 50 -2.47 -3.84 -2.44
N ILE A 51 -2.84 -2.63 -2.87
CA ILE A 51 -3.38 -1.63 -1.95
C ILE A 51 -4.65 -2.15 -1.29
N SER A 52 -5.58 -2.68 -2.09
CA SER A 52 -6.82 -3.24 -1.56
C SER A 52 -6.58 -4.34 -0.55
N LEU A 53 -5.67 -5.25 -0.87
CA LEU A 53 -5.37 -6.38 0.00
C LEU A 53 -4.73 -5.93 1.32
N ILE A 54 -3.78 -5.01 1.26
CA ILE A 54 -3.10 -4.58 2.48
C ILE A 54 -4.03 -3.77 3.37
N LEU A 55 -4.93 -2.97 2.80
CA LEU A 55 -5.90 -2.22 3.58
C LEU A 55 -6.91 -3.16 4.25
N THR A 56 -7.34 -4.19 3.53
CA THR A 56 -8.22 -5.20 4.12
C THR A 56 -7.54 -5.91 5.29
N ALA A 57 -6.26 -6.24 5.13
CA ALA A 57 -5.50 -6.88 6.20
C ALA A 57 -5.35 -5.95 7.41
N GLU A 58 -5.12 -4.67 7.20
CA GLU A 58 -5.01 -3.70 8.30
C GLU A 58 -6.32 -3.55 9.06
N GLU A 59 -7.44 -3.47 8.32
CA GLU A 59 -8.76 -3.39 8.95
C GLU A 59 -9.04 -4.63 9.78
N TYR A 60 -8.70 -5.79 9.25
CA TYR A 60 -8.89 -7.05 9.94
C TYR A 60 -8.05 -7.12 11.22
N ALA A 61 -6.79 -6.72 11.12
CA ALA A 61 -5.89 -6.70 12.27
C ALA A 61 -6.38 -5.74 13.36
N ALA A 62 -6.91 -4.58 12.96
CA ALA A 62 -7.42 -3.60 13.91
C ALA A 62 -8.60 -4.13 14.71
N GLU A 63 -9.44 -4.98 14.10
CA GLU A 63 -10.56 -5.60 14.81
C GLU A 63 -10.09 -6.62 15.84
N TYR A 64 -8.98 -7.28 15.58
CA TYR A 64 -8.48 -8.32 16.48
C TYR A 64 -7.64 -7.75 17.64
N VAL A 65 -7.13 -6.55 17.51
CA VAL A 65 -6.21 -5.97 18.48
C VAL A 65 -6.91 -5.09 19.53
N LYS A 66 -8.21 -5.08 19.54
CA LYS A 66 -8.95 -4.29 20.53
C LYS A 66 -8.75 -4.81 21.94
#